data_53570083943f49a5cc09d34bd4513953
#
_entry.id   53570083943f49a5cc09d34bd4513953
#
_cell.length_a   1.000
_cell.length_b   1.000
_cell.length_c   1.000
_cell.angle_alpha   90.00
_cell.angle_beta   90.00
_cell.angle_gamma   90.00
#
_symmetry.space_group_name_H-M   'P 1'
#
loop_
_entity.id
_entity.type
_entity.pdbx_description
1 polymer ?
#
loop_
_entity_poly.entity_id
_entity_poly.type
_entity_poly.pdbx_seq_one_letter_code
_entity_poly.pdbx_strand_id
1 'polypeptide(L)'
;ITPASPCAKVMKLNPMIITGEVTEKNVDQINLEKEVTINFLDKSSITGKISFISKSANPSTRTYKIEATVDNEKGIIREGLSADMLVPISKVQAHLIPSYLISLNDDGDLGVKILNDTKVLFSDIEIIEDTVEGLWVTGLPKNSTIITVGQEYVVNNQNVEVELVE
;
A
#
# COMPACT_ATOMS: atom_id res chain seq x y z
N ILE A 1 -49.71 13.29 -4.62
CA ILE A 1 -48.51 14.00 -4.15
C ILE A 1 -48.90 14.62 -2.80
N THR A 2 -48.34 14.11 -1.71
CA THR A 2 -48.53 14.69 -0.39
C THR A 2 -47.69 15.96 -0.24
N PRO A 3 -48.15 17.00 0.48
CA PRO A 3 -47.30 18.13 0.81
C PRO A 3 -46.03 17.68 1.49
N ALA A 4 -44.87 18.18 1.06
CA ALA A 4 -43.51 17.79 1.48
C ALA A 4 -42.91 16.52 0.84
N SER A 5 -43.53 15.92 -0.17
CA SER A 5 -42.85 14.88 -0.96
C SER A 5 -41.89 15.54 -1.95
N PRO A 6 -40.58 15.12 -1.99
CA PRO A 6 -39.64 15.65 -2.96
C PRO A 6 -40.04 15.22 -4.38
N CYS A 7 -40.21 16.19 -5.28
CA CYS A 7 -40.62 15.94 -6.67
C CYS A 7 -39.43 15.68 -7.60
N ALA A 8 -38.23 16.16 -7.22
CA ALA A 8 -36.99 15.98 -8.00
C ALA A 8 -35.77 16.12 -7.11
N LYS A 9 -34.70 15.47 -7.51
CA LYS A 9 -33.34 15.60 -6.94
C LYS A 9 -32.45 16.20 -8.02
N VAL A 10 -31.86 17.35 -7.76
CA VAL A 10 -30.88 17.99 -8.65
C VAL A 10 -29.49 17.73 -8.05
N MET A 11 -28.56 17.28 -8.89
CA MET A 11 -27.19 17.00 -8.45
C MET A 11 -26.19 17.64 -9.40
N LYS A 12 -25.05 18.02 -8.86
CA LYS A 12 -23.90 18.49 -9.62
C LYS A 12 -22.96 17.29 -9.83
N LEU A 13 -22.69 16.94 -11.08
CA LEU A 13 -21.86 15.78 -11.44
C LEU A 13 -20.41 16.15 -11.77
N ASN A 14 -20.08 17.44 -11.84
CA ASN A 14 -18.71 17.92 -12.05
C ASN A 14 -18.43 19.15 -11.15
N PRO A 15 -17.37 19.14 -10.32
CA PRO A 15 -16.57 17.94 -10.02
C PRO A 15 -17.37 16.88 -9.26
N MET A 16 -16.96 15.61 -9.40
CA MET A 16 -17.51 14.52 -8.62
C MET A 16 -16.71 14.34 -7.33
N ILE A 17 -17.42 14.01 -6.25
CA ILE A 17 -16.80 13.70 -4.95
C ILE A 17 -16.89 12.19 -4.73
N ILE A 18 -15.73 11.57 -4.54
CA ILE A 18 -15.61 10.16 -4.17
C ILE A 18 -15.34 10.11 -2.68
N THR A 19 -16.12 9.33 -1.96
CA THR A 19 -15.97 9.17 -0.51
C THR A 19 -15.39 7.82 -0.16
N GLY A 20 -14.48 7.81 0.80
CA GLY A 20 -13.89 6.59 1.36
C GLY A 20 -13.71 6.71 2.86
N GLU A 21 -13.31 5.61 3.48
CA GLU A 21 -13.00 5.54 4.90
C GLU A 21 -11.57 5.04 5.09
N VAL A 22 -10.86 5.64 6.02
CA VAL A 22 -9.48 5.28 6.37
C VAL A 22 -9.37 5.00 7.86
N THR A 23 -8.55 4.05 8.24
CA THR A 23 -8.32 3.70 9.65
C THR A 23 -7.53 4.78 10.39
N GLU A 24 -7.68 4.85 11.71
CA GLU A 24 -6.93 5.75 12.60
C GLU A 24 -5.41 5.66 12.38
N LYS A 25 -4.88 4.45 12.19
CA LYS A 25 -3.44 4.21 11.95
C LYS A 25 -2.90 4.98 10.74
N ASN A 26 -3.72 5.18 9.72
CA ASN A 26 -3.28 5.71 8.42
C ASN A 26 -3.73 7.15 8.16
N VAL A 27 -4.72 7.67 8.91
CA VAL A 27 -5.30 9.01 8.64
C VAL A 27 -4.27 10.12 8.77
N ASP A 28 -3.36 10.04 9.74
CA ASP A 28 -2.32 11.06 9.97
C ASP A 28 -1.27 11.13 8.85
N GLN A 29 -1.20 10.11 8.01
CA GLN A 29 -0.29 10.06 6.85
C GLN A 29 -0.90 10.63 5.58
N ILE A 30 -2.19 10.98 5.62
CA ILE A 30 -2.94 11.53 4.49
C ILE A 30 -3.02 13.04 4.64
N ASN A 31 -2.66 13.76 3.57
CA ASN A 31 -2.75 15.22 3.54
C ASN A 31 -3.77 15.67 2.49
N LEU A 32 -4.32 16.87 2.70
CA LEU A 32 -5.13 17.56 1.69
C LEU A 32 -4.31 17.78 0.40
N GLU A 33 -4.98 17.89 -0.73
CA GLU A 33 -4.41 18.04 -2.07
C GLU A 33 -3.52 16.86 -2.55
N LYS A 34 -3.43 15.79 -1.77
CA LYS A 34 -2.70 14.59 -2.17
C LYS A 34 -3.40 13.93 -3.35
N GLU A 35 -2.64 13.56 -4.35
CA GLU A 35 -3.14 12.79 -5.49
C GLU A 35 -3.48 11.37 -5.07
N VAL A 36 -4.63 10.90 -5.56
CA VAL A 36 -5.14 9.55 -5.33
C VAL A 36 -5.58 8.93 -6.64
N THR A 37 -5.45 7.63 -6.74
CA THR A 37 -5.97 6.87 -7.87
C THR A 37 -7.27 6.20 -7.47
N ILE A 38 -8.28 6.35 -8.28
CA ILE A 38 -9.60 5.76 -8.07
C ILE A 38 -9.82 4.73 -9.16
N ASN A 39 -9.95 3.47 -8.75
CA ASN A 39 -10.17 2.33 -9.62
C ASN A 39 -11.63 1.89 -9.55
N PHE A 40 -12.29 1.86 -10.69
CA PHE A 40 -13.67 1.38 -10.79
C PHE A 40 -13.71 -0.12 -11.10
N LEU A 41 -14.86 -0.76 -10.86
CA LEU A 41 -15.06 -2.19 -11.09
C LEU A 41 -14.86 -2.61 -12.56
N ASP A 42 -15.04 -1.71 -13.51
CA ASP A 42 -14.82 -1.92 -14.95
C ASP A 42 -13.34 -1.84 -15.36
N LYS A 43 -12.43 -1.76 -14.38
CA LYS A 43 -10.97 -1.58 -14.53
C LYS A 43 -10.55 -0.22 -15.09
N SER A 44 -11.47 0.73 -15.26
CA SER A 44 -11.09 2.10 -15.53
C SER A 44 -10.51 2.76 -14.27
N SER A 45 -9.57 3.67 -14.43
CA SER A 45 -8.98 4.43 -13.34
C SER A 45 -8.96 5.91 -13.66
N ILE A 46 -9.07 6.73 -12.63
CA ILE A 46 -9.00 8.18 -12.71
C ILE A 46 -8.19 8.73 -11.54
N THR A 47 -7.51 9.83 -11.77
CA THR A 47 -6.79 10.54 -10.71
C THR A 47 -7.68 11.61 -10.10
N GLY A 48 -7.66 11.69 -8.78
CA GLY A 48 -8.33 12.73 -8.00
C GLY A 48 -7.39 13.35 -6.98
N LYS A 49 -7.91 14.30 -6.20
CA LYS A 49 -7.18 14.91 -5.09
C LYS A 49 -8.02 14.86 -3.82
N ILE A 50 -7.37 14.56 -2.70
CA ILE A 50 -8.02 14.63 -1.39
C ILE A 50 -8.46 16.06 -1.12
N SER A 51 -9.75 16.24 -0.96
CA SER A 51 -10.37 17.55 -0.70
C SER A 51 -10.87 17.71 0.73
N PHE A 52 -11.11 16.60 1.42
CA PHE A 52 -11.60 16.62 2.80
C PHE A 52 -11.13 15.40 3.58
N ILE A 53 -10.76 15.63 4.84
CA ILE A 53 -10.43 14.58 5.83
C ILE A 53 -11.22 14.92 7.09
N SER A 54 -12.09 14.01 7.53
CA SER A 54 -12.86 14.18 8.76
C SER A 54 -11.93 14.26 9.98
N LYS A 55 -12.26 15.15 10.92
CA LYS A 55 -11.60 15.24 12.23
C LYS A 55 -12.28 14.39 13.30
N SER A 56 -13.38 13.74 12.96
CA SER A 56 -14.12 12.87 13.88
C SER A 56 -14.22 11.48 13.27
N ALA A 57 -13.83 10.47 14.06
CA ALA A 57 -13.99 9.09 13.69
C ALA A 57 -15.47 8.65 13.76
N ASN A 58 -15.84 7.74 12.89
CA ASN A 58 -17.08 6.99 13.03
C ASN A 58 -16.94 6.06 14.25
N PRO A 59 -17.80 6.18 15.27
CA PRO A 59 -17.65 5.40 16.51
C PRO A 59 -17.86 3.89 16.33
N SER A 60 -18.56 3.49 15.29
CA SER A 60 -18.84 2.07 15.04
C SER A 60 -17.70 1.36 14.31
N THR A 61 -17.09 2.02 13.33
CA THR A 61 -16.04 1.44 12.47
C THR A 61 -14.63 1.88 12.86
N ARG A 62 -14.50 2.94 13.69
CA ARG A 62 -13.23 3.59 14.04
C ARG A 62 -12.45 4.07 12.82
N THR A 63 -13.18 4.52 11.82
CA THR A 63 -12.62 5.05 10.58
C THR A 63 -12.92 6.54 10.45
N TYR A 64 -12.08 7.22 9.69
CA TYR A 64 -12.25 8.61 9.33
C TYR A 64 -12.69 8.73 7.88
N LYS A 65 -13.73 9.53 7.64
CA LYS A 65 -14.20 9.82 6.29
C LYS A 65 -13.19 10.69 5.56
N ILE A 66 -12.85 10.28 4.35
CA ILE A 66 -12.07 11.09 3.40
C ILE A 66 -12.88 11.33 2.13
N GLU A 67 -12.64 12.44 1.48
CA GLU A 67 -13.27 12.78 0.20
C GLU A 67 -12.19 13.17 -0.80
N ALA A 68 -12.29 12.64 -2.00
CA ALA A 68 -11.48 13.03 -3.12
C ALA A 68 -12.34 13.68 -4.19
N THR A 69 -11.86 14.80 -4.71
CA THR A 69 -12.49 15.49 -5.84
C THR A 69 -11.85 15.00 -7.14
N VAL A 70 -12.70 14.63 -8.08
CA VAL A 70 -12.31 14.19 -9.42
C VAL A 70 -13.03 15.01 -10.48
N ASP A 71 -12.35 15.25 -11.59
CA ASP A 71 -12.94 15.89 -12.74
C ASP A 71 -13.85 14.91 -13.50
N ASN A 72 -15.06 15.35 -13.81
CA ASN A 72 -16.05 14.55 -14.53
C ASN A 72 -16.71 15.37 -15.65
N GLU A 73 -15.95 16.17 -16.38
CA GLU A 73 -16.48 17.00 -17.47
C GLU A 73 -17.25 16.19 -18.52
N LYS A 74 -16.80 14.98 -18.78
CA LYS A 74 -17.45 14.07 -19.75
C LYS A 74 -18.68 13.35 -19.22
N GLY A 75 -19.02 13.52 -17.91
CA GLY A 75 -20.18 12.88 -17.29
C GLY A 75 -20.14 11.35 -17.27
N ILE A 76 -18.95 10.73 -17.33
CA ILE A 76 -18.78 9.27 -17.38
C ILE A 76 -19.05 8.67 -16.00
N ILE A 77 -18.61 9.34 -14.93
CA ILE A 77 -18.79 8.87 -13.57
C ILE A 77 -20.22 9.19 -13.11
N ARG A 78 -20.93 8.18 -12.66
CA ARG A 78 -22.32 8.29 -12.18
C ARG A 78 -22.36 8.19 -10.66
N GLU A 79 -23.36 8.83 -10.04
CA GLU A 79 -23.63 8.64 -8.61
C GLU A 79 -23.95 7.19 -8.29
N GLY A 80 -23.41 6.67 -7.17
CA GLY A 80 -23.67 5.32 -6.69
C GLY A 80 -22.72 4.25 -7.23
N LEU A 81 -21.72 4.60 -8.02
CA LEU A 81 -20.67 3.65 -8.40
C LEU A 81 -19.77 3.34 -7.20
N SER A 82 -19.40 2.06 -7.08
CA SER A 82 -18.36 1.62 -6.16
C SER A 82 -17.00 1.70 -6.82
N ALA A 83 -15.99 2.11 -6.04
CA ALA A 83 -14.62 2.22 -6.51
C ALA A 83 -13.65 2.04 -5.35
N ASP A 84 -12.43 1.62 -5.67
CA ASP A 84 -11.32 1.57 -4.73
C ASP A 84 -10.49 2.84 -4.84
N MET A 85 -10.28 3.53 -3.70
CA MET A 85 -9.44 4.71 -3.63
C MET A 85 -8.06 4.33 -3.11
N LEU A 86 -7.06 4.38 -3.97
CA LEU A 86 -5.65 4.15 -3.63
C LEU A 86 -5.01 5.47 -3.21
N VAL A 87 -4.69 5.59 -1.93
CA VAL A 87 -4.02 6.75 -1.36
C VAL A 87 -2.56 6.40 -1.10
N PRO A 88 -1.59 6.94 -1.86
CA PRO A 88 -0.18 6.66 -1.60
C PRO A 88 0.24 7.32 -0.29
N ILE A 89 0.58 6.56 0.74
CA ILE A 89 0.92 7.08 2.05
C ILE A 89 2.40 7.50 2.10
N SER A 90 3.30 6.59 1.74
CA SER A 90 4.74 6.83 1.73
C SER A 90 5.41 6.11 0.56
N LYS A 91 6.62 6.54 0.24
CA LYS A 91 7.53 5.79 -0.64
C LYS A 91 8.60 5.18 0.23
N VAL A 92 8.71 3.87 0.18
CA VAL A 92 9.77 3.12 0.87
C VAL A 92 10.64 2.43 -0.15
N GLN A 93 11.91 2.25 0.20
CA GLN A 93 12.78 1.42 -0.60
C GLN A 93 12.43 -0.04 -0.32
N ALA A 94 12.08 -0.77 -1.36
CA ALA A 94 11.73 -2.17 -1.28
C ALA A 94 12.50 -3.00 -2.29
N HIS A 95 12.67 -4.28 -1.97
CA HIS A 95 13.30 -5.28 -2.81
C HIS A 95 12.29 -6.39 -3.09
N LEU A 96 12.23 -6.86 -4.34
CA LEU A 96 11.45 -8.03 -4.69
C LEU A 96 12.33 -9.26 -4.48
N ILE A 97 11.93 -10.14 -3.58
CA ILE A 97 12.66 -11.37 -3.27
C ILE A 97 11.75 -12.60 -3.38
N PRO A 98 12.27 -13.74 -3.83
CA PRO A 98 11.53 -14.99 -3.78
C PRO A 98 11.19 -15.39 -2.33
N SER A 99 9.98 -15.88 -2.11
CA SER A 99 9.49 -16.23 -0.77
C SER A 99 10.30 -17.32 -0.05
N TYR A 100 10.94 -18.21 -0.81
CA TYR A 100 11.76 -19.29 -0.24
C TYR A 100 13.08 -18.80 0.41
N LEU A 101 13.45 -17.52 0.22
CA LEU A 101 14.65 -16.93 0.84
C LEU A 101 14.40 -16.41 2.25
N ILE A 102 13.14 -16.27 2.64
CA ILE A 102 12.78 -15.77 3.96
C ILE A 102 12.99 -16.89 4.99
N SER A 103 13.61 -16.52 6.08
CA SER A 103 13.83 -17.37 7.25
C SER A 103 13.44 -16.63 8.53
N LEU A 104 13.32 -17.36 9.62
CA LEU A 104 13.11 -16.82 10.95
C LEU A 104 14.43 -16.85 11.70
N ASN A 105 14.68 -15.82 12.50
CA ASN A 105 15.74 -15.86 13.50
C ASN A 105 15.27 -16.63 14.76
N ASP A 106 16.15 -16.74 15.74
CA ASP A 106 15.86 -17.45 16.99
C ASP A 106 14.77 -16.73 17.83
N ASP A 107 14.55 -15.45 17.61
CA ASP A 107 13.53 -14.62 18.27
C ASP A 107 12.17 -14.68 17.55
N GLY A 108 12.13 -15.30 16.36
CA GLY A 108 10.92 -15.44 15.54
C GLY A 108 10.66 -14.31 14.56
N ASP A 109 11.63 -13.41 14.36
CA ASP A 109 11.51 -12.33 13.39
C ASP A 109 11.83 -12.80 11.98
N LEU A 110 11.12 -12.25 11.01
CA LEU A 110 11.35 -12.52 9.59
C LEU A 110 12.59 -11.81 9.08
N GLY A 111 13.40 -12.52 8.33
CA GLY A 111 14.60 -11.95 7.73
C GLY A 111 15.17 -12.78 6.59
N VAL A 112 16.25 -12.29 6.02
CA VAL A 112 17.03 -12.97 4.99
C VAL A 112 18.50 -12.97 5.37
N LYS A 113 19.22 -13.97 4.89
CA LYS A 113 20.67 -14.04 5.06
C LYS A 113 21.36 -13.30 3.92
N ILE A 114 22.08 -12.24 4.28
CA ILE A 114 22.87 -11.43 3.35
C ILE A 114 24.35 -11.68 3.58
N LEU A 115 25.12 -11.38 2.55
CA LEU A 115 26.57 -11.38 2.63
C LEU A 115 27.07 -9.96 2.85
N ASN A 116 27.87 -9.79 3.90
CA ASN A 116 28.63 -8.57 4.14
C ASN A 116 30.13 -8.92 4.10
N ASP A 117 30.80 -8.51 3.03
CA ASP A 117 32.13 -8.97 2.65
C ASP A 117 32.19 -10.50 2.52
N THR A 118 32.73 -11.21 3.52
CA THR A 118 32.81 -12.68 3.57
C THR A 118 31.96 -13.28 4.69
N LYS A 119 31.18 -12.46 5.40
CA LYS A 119 30.40 -12.90 6.54
C LYS A 119 28.91 -12.94 6.24
N VAL A 120 28.27 -13.98 6.69
CA VAL A 120 26.81 -14.10 6.69
C VAL A 120 26.22 -13.21 7.77
N LEU A 121 25.28 -12.35 7.42
CA LEU A 121 24.49 -11.58 8.36
C LEU A 121 23.02 -11.88 8.15
N PHE A 122 22.28 -12.02 9.25
CA PHE A 122 20.83 -12.04 9.21
C PHE A 122 20.34 -10.59 9.20
N SER A 123 19.49 -10.25 8.23
CA SER A 123 18.89 -8.93 8.12
C SER A 123 17.40 -9.06 8.26
N ASP A 124 16.84 -8.37 9.26
CA ASP A 124 15.40 -8.32 9.49
C ASP A 124 14.72 -7.61 8.33
N ILE A 125 13.56 -8.12 7.96
CA ILE A 125 12.75 -7.56 6.88
C ILE A 125 11.30 -7.40 7.32
N GLU A 126 10.62 -6.46 6.67
CA GLU A 126 9.16 -6.30 6.78
C GLU A 126 8.55 -6.52 5.39
N ILE A 127 7.54 -7.38 5.31
CA ILE A 127 6.83 -7.65 4.07
C ILE A 127 5.83 -6.52 3.83
N ILE A 128 5.94 -5.87 2.67
CA ILE A 128 5.05 -4.80 2.23
C ILE A 128 3.90 -5.37 1.40
N GLU A 129 4.24 -6.27 0.47
CA GLU A 129 3.27 -6.82 -0.48
C GLU A 129 3.67 -8.23 -0.89
N ASP A 130 2.69 -9.11 -1.00
CA ASP A 130 2.83 -10.46 -1.54
C ASP A 130 2.28 -10.50 -2.97
N THR A 131 3.11 -10.88 -3.91
CA THR A 131 2.78 -10.95 -5.33
C THR A 131 3.09 -12.32 -5.91
N VAL A 132 2.57 -12.60 -7.10
CA VAL A 132 2.86 -13.84 -7.84
C VAL A 132 4.35 -13.98 -8.19
N GLU A 133 5.05 -12.86 -8.34
CA GLU A 133 6.48 -12.82 -8.71
C GLU A 133 7.40 -12.95 -7.48
N GLY A 134 6.90 -12.73 -6.27
CA GLY A 134 7.65 -12.76 -5.02
C GLY A 134 7.11 -11.76 -4.01
N LEU A 135 7.88 -11.56 -2.95
CA LEU A 135 7.53 -10.69 -1.84
C LEU A 135 8.30 -9.37 -1.94
N TRP A 136 7.58 -8.25 -1.91
CA TRP A 136 8.18 -6.94 -1.73
C TRP A 136 8.50 -6.74 -0.25
N VAL A 137 9.78 -6.57 0.05
CA VAL A 137 10.26 -6.41 1.43
C VAL A 137 11.04 -5.13 1.59
N THR A 138 10.99 -4.55 2.78
CA THR A 138 11.84 -3.45 3.24
C THR A 138 12.75 -3.94 4.37
N GLY A 139 13.69 -3.09 4.82
CA GLY A 139 14.68 -3.43 5.85
C GLY A 139 16.07 -3.73 5.29
N LEU A 140 16.19 -4.01 3.99
CA LEU A 140 17.46 -4.27 3.36
C LEU A 140 18.16 -2.98 2.90
N PRO A 141 19.51 -2.91 2.95
CA PRO A 141 20.30 -1.88 2.30
C PRO A 141 20.01 -1.79 0.80
N LYS A 142 20.26 -0.63 0.20
CA LYS A 142 19.98 -0.37 -1.23
C LYS A 142 20.57 -1.43 -2.16
N ASN A 143 21.78 -1.88 -1.85
CA ASN A 143 22.46 -2.96 -2.55
C ASN A 143 22.77 -4.03 -1.51
N SER A 144 22.16 -5.18 -1.64
CA SER A 144 22.36 -6.32 -0.75
C SER A 144 22.64 -7.57 -1.57
N THR A 145 23.66 -8.31 -1.21
CA THR A 145 23.91 -9.63 -1.75
C THR A 145 23.20 -10.65 -0.88
N ILE A 146 22.16 -11.27 -1.41
CA ILE A 146 21.35 -12.24 -0.69
C ILE A 146 21.86 -13.65 -1.00
N ILE A 147 21.96 -14.51 0.01
CA ILE A 147 22.34 -15.91 -0.16
C ILE A 147 21.12 -16.66 -0.68
N THR A 148 21.17 -17.10 -1.93
CA THR A 148 20.05 -17.76 -2.61
C THR A 148 20.11 -19.28 -2.55
N VAL A 149 21.30 -19.85 -2.32
CA VAL A 149 21.52 -21.29 -2.21
C VAL A 149 22.37 -21.57 -0.98
N GLY A 150 21.96 -22.55 -0.18
CA GLY A 150 22.68 -22.92 1.04
C GLY A 150 22.35 -22.07 2.26
N GLN A 151 21.36 -21.19 2.18
CA GLN A 151 20.94 -20.30 3.27
C GLN A 151 20.56 -21.06 4.56
N GLU A 152 20.10 -22.30 4.46
CA GLU A 152 19.74 -23.11 5.64
C GLU A 152 20.94 -23.70 6.37
N TYR A 153 22.10 -23.81 5.70
CA TYR A 153 23.32 -24.43 6.24
C TYR A 153 24.29 -23.45 6.86
N VAL A 154 24.08 -22.14 6.70
CA VAL A 154 24.95 -21.10 7.21
C VAL A 154 24.35 -20.43 8.44
N VAL A 155 25.20 -20.03 9.38
CA VAL A 155 24.78 -19.32 10.59
C VAL A 155 25.27 -17.87 10.59
N ASN A 156 24.62 -17.04 11.38
CA ASN A 156 24.98 -15.64 11.51
C ASN A 156 26.45 -15.47 11.96
N ASN A 157 27.16 -14.52 11.36
CA ASN A 157 28.60 -14.24 11.56
C ASN A 157 29.57 -15.34 11.04
N GLN A 158 29.09 -16.33 10.32
CA GLN A 158 29.96 -17.34 9.69
C GLN A 158 30.68 -16.73 8.47
N ASN A 159 31.98 -17.04 8.33
CA ASN A 159 32.71 -16.75 7.10
C ASN A 159 32.37 -17.80 6.04
N VAL A 160 32.08 -17.37 4.84
CA VAL A 160 31.74 -18.24 3.72
C VAL A 160 32.50 -17.83 2.46
N GLU A 161 32.80 -18.80 1.61
CA GLU A 161 33.16 -18.53 0.22
C GLU A 161 31.90 -18.61 -0.63
N VAL A 162 31.72 -17.64 -1.50
CA VAL A 162 30.48 -17.52 -2.31
C VAL A 162 30.83 -17.42 -3.78
N GLU A 163 29.94 -17.92 -4.60
CA GLU A 163 29.89 -17.68 -6.03
C GLU A 163 28.73 -16.73 -6.31
N LEU A 164 29.02 -15.63 -7.01
CA LEU A 164 27.98 -14.66 -7.38
C LEU A 164 27.25 -15.15 -8.62
N VAL A 165 25.95 -15.22 -8.52
CA VAL A 165 25.03 -15.52 -9.63
C VAL A 165 24.28 -14.23 -9.96
N GLU A 166 24.33 -13.81 -11.23
CA GLU A 166 23.58 -12.65 -11.73
C GLU A 166 22.12 -13.01 -12.11
#